data_3c9fef3721006a57caec192a122ef563
#
_entry.id   3c9fef3721006a57caec192a122ef563
#
_cell.length_a   1.000
_cell.length_b   1.000
_cell.length_c   1.000
_cell.angle_alpha   90.00
_cell.angle_beta   90.00
_cell.angle_gamma   90.00
#
_symmetry.space_group_name_H-M   'P 1'
#
loop_
_entity.id
_entity.type
_entity.pdbx_description
1 polymer ?
#
loop_
_entity_poly.entity_id
_entity_poly.type
_entity_poly.pdbx_seq_one_letter_code
_entity_poly.pdbx_strand_id
1 'polypeptide(L)'
;MVANQRFAQLRPPLKGRPAQSSICPITAKPISPMPIDADIIKSLHKYEIRILHALERMMKRYRWVPEDDLRAAVKLSPPELKYRLGNLIHRDLVRSDSVPYKGYALVFAGYDALALSDLAGKKTISALGCMVGVGKESEIYEALGFGIVILKLHKVGQRSFQTLKTNREYMPGEGHCPWIFASAKSAEREYEALKALNGKVSVPVPIDINRHVIVMSQVPGANLIRCVLEDPDTIYRQILDEVQKAYAAGFIHGDLSEYNIMTDGETVWLIDWPQWIPPTHQNADAVLRHDLENVITYFAKKYQTNYDLEEAVAFVTKP
;
A
#
# COMPACT_ATOMS: atom_id res chain seq x y z
N MET A 1 51.45 60.12 -7.09
CA MET A 1 51.14 58.92 -6.25
C MET A 1 49.86 58.34 -6.82
N VAL A 2 49.99 57.15 -7.38
CA VAL A 2 48.98 56.47 -8.23
C VAL A 2 48.12 55.60 -7.39
N ALA A 3 46.80 55.79 -7.40
CA ALA A 3 45.82 54.87 -6.79
C ALA A 3 45.15 54.01 -7.88
N ASN A 4 45.40 52.73 -7.83
CA ASN A 4 44.86 51.72 -8.75
C ASN A 4 43.41 51.39 -8.36
N GLN A 5 42.46 51.77 -9.17
CA GLN A 5 41.09 51.26 -9.10
C GLN A 5 40.97 49.97 -9.95
N ARG A 6 40.71 48.84 -9.32
CA ARG A 6 40.36 47.59 -9.99
C ARG A 6 38.86 47.56 -10.25
N PHE A 7 38.48 47.55 -11.52
CA PHE A 7 37.12 47.28 -11.98
C PHE A 7 36.71 45.86 -11.68
N ALA A 8 35.64 45.69 -10.92
CA ALA A 8 34.95 44.42 -10.74
C ALA A 8 34.07 44.18 -11.98
N GLN A 9 34.39 43.16 -12.77
CA GLN A 9 33.56 42.72 -13.89
C GLN A 9 32.36 41.93 -13.34
N LEU A 10 31.15 42.44 -13.58
CA LEU A 10 29.88 41.75 -13.38
C LEU A 10 29.77 40.59 -14.38
N ARG A 11 29.65 39.38 -13.87
CA ARG A 11 29.30 38.18 -14.67
C ARG A 11 27.81 38.21 -14.98
N PRO A 12 27.36 37.82 -16.19
CA PRO A 12 25.93 37.70 -16.51
C PRO A 12 25.30 36.48 -15.78
N PRO A 13 23.97 36.51 -15.54
CA PRO A 13 23.28 35.43 -14.85
C PRO A 13 23.28 34.16 -15.70
N LEU A 14 23.63 33.03 -15.09
CA LEU A 14 23.57 31.70 -15.68
C LEU A 14 22.11 31.32 -15.95
N LYS A 15 21.80 31.06 -17.22
CA LYS A 15 20.51 30.52 -17.68
C LYS A 15 20.20 29.22 -16.91
N GLY A 16 19.02 29.17 -16.32
CA GLY A 16 18.51 28.02 -15.59
C GLY A 16 18.54 26.74 -16.43
N ARG A 17 19.14 25.71 -15.89
CA ARG A 17 18.97 24.34 -16.37
C ARG A 17 17.61 23.85 -15.85
N PRO A 18 16.83 23.09 -16.64
CA PRO A 18 15.64 22.45 -16.11
C PRO A 18 16.06 21.46 -15.01
N ALA A 19 15.29 21.45 -13.93
CA ALA A 19 15.47 20.52 -12.82
C ALA A 19 15.39 19.08 -13.36
N GLN A 20 16.53 18.43 -13.47
CA GLN A 20 16.58 16.97 -13.62
C GLN A 20 16.17 16.40 -12.27
N SER A 21 15.02 15.71 -12.24
CA SER A 21 14.63 14.85 -11.12
C SER A 21 15.78 13.88 -10.86
N SER A 22 16.52 14.13 -9.80
CA SER A 22 17.56 13.23 -9.31
C SER A 22 16.86 12.03 -8.69
N ILE A 23 16.62 10.99 -9.51
CA ILE A 23 16.30 9.67 -9.02
C ILE A 23 17.53 9.20 -8.25
N CYS A 24 17.43 9.21 -6.93
CA CYS A 24 18.47 8.69 -6.05
C CYS A 24 18.51 7.16 -6.21
N PRO A 25 19.62 6.56 -6.65
CA PRO A 25 19.71 5.10 -6.68
C PRO A 25 19.84 4.60 -5.24
N ILE A 26 18.73 4.11 -4.68
CA ILE A 26 18.75 3.40 -3.40
C ILE A 26 19.35 2.02 -3.65
N THR A 27 20.64 1.87 -3.40
CA THR A 27 21.29 0.58 -3.26
C THR A 27 20.93 -0.01 -1.89
N ALA A 28 19.73 -0.58 -1.77
CA ALA A 28 19.38 -1.44 -0.66
C ALA A 28 19.55 -2.89 -1.10
N LYS A 29 20.33 -3.66 -0.32
CA LYS A 29 20.43 -5.12 -0.50
C LYS A 29 19.04 -5.75 -0.42
N PRO A 30 18.67 -6.67 -1.32
CA PRO A 30 17.35 -7.29 -1.30
C PRO A 30 17.25 -8.25 -0.10
N ILE A 31 16.50 -7.84 0.90
CA ILE A 31 15.94 -8.72 1.94
C ILE A 31 14.45 -8.81 1.63
N SER A 32 14.09 -9.67 0.65
CA SER A 32 12.67 -9.98 0.44
C SER A 32 12.51 -11.13 -0.57
N PRO A 33 11.41 -11.90 -0.52
CA PRO A 33 11.07 -12.81 -1.61
C PRO A 33 11.10 -12.04 -2.93
N MET A 34 11.49 -12.71 -4.01
CA MET A 34 11.70 -12.09 -5.32
C MET A 34 10.56 -11.12 -5.66
N PRO A 35 10.86 -9.90 -6.10
CA PRO A 35 9.83 -8.96 -6.51
C PRO A 35 8.97 -9.59 -7.61
N ILE A 36 7.71 -9.17 -7.69
CA ILE A 36 6.78 -9.68 -8.70
C ILE A 36 7.40 -9.45 -10.08
N ASP A 37 7.54 -10.55 -10.83
CA ASP A 37 8.06 -10.51 -12.18
C ASP A 37 6.92 -10.36 -13.20
N ALA A 38 6.88 -9.22 -13.87
CA ALA A 38 5.89 -8.94 -14.92
C ALA A 38 5.98 -9.94 -16.08
N ASP A 39 7.15 -10.48 -16.38
CA ASP A 39 7.33 -11.45 -17.46
C ASP A 39 6.75 -12.81 -17.08
N ILE A 40 6.81 -13.19 -15.82
CA ILE A 40 6.09 -14.37 -15.32
C ILE A 40 4.58 -14.21 -15.57
N ILE A 41 4.00 -13.06 -15.22
CA ILE A 41 2.57 -12.80 -15.39
C ILE A 41 2.17 -12.83 -16.88
N LYS A 42 2.93 -12.16 -17.74
CA LYS A 42 2.69 -12.13 -19.18
C LYS A 42 2.80 -13.51 -19.84
N SER A 43 3.65 -14.36 -19.32
CA SER A 43 3.89 -15.71 -19.85
C SER A 43 2.89 -16.75 -19.35
N LEU A 44 1.97 -16.39 -18.44
CA LEU A 44 0.95 -17.32 -17.94
C LEU A 44 0.01 -17.76 -19.06
N HIS A 45 -0.09 -19.08 -19.23
CA HIS A 45 -1.02 -19.64 -20.18
C HIS A 45 -2.47 -19.51 -19.67
N LYS A 46 -3.44 -19.38 -20.57
CA LYS A 46 -4.88 -19.25 -20.21
C LYS A 46 -5.38 -20.35 -19.26
N TYR A 47 -4.83 -21.57 -19.32
CA TYR A 47 -5.20 -22.65 -18.41
C TYR A 47 -4.57 -22.47 -17.03
N GLU A 48 -3.38 -21.89 -16.93
CA GLU A 48 -2.73 -21.56 -15.67
C GLU A 48 -3.52 -20.48 -14.93
N ILE A 49 -3.92 -19.40 -15.62
CA ILE A 49 -4.82 -18.37 -15.08
C ILE A 49 -6.14 -18.99 -14.59
N ARG A 50 -6.74 -19.90 -15.37
CA ARG A 50 -7.98 -20.60 -14.98
C ARG A 50 -7.78 -21.47 -13.73
N ILE A 51 -6.64 -22.12 -13.58
CA ILE A 51 -6.28 -22.88 -12.38
C ILE A 51 -6.15 -21.96 -11.17
N LEU A 52 -5.45 -20.83 -11.30
CA LEU A 52 -5.29 -19.86 -10.22
C LEU A 52 -6.64 -19.30 -9.75
N HIS A 53 -7.56 -18.95 -10.67
CA HIS A 53 -8.92 -18.53 -10.33
C HIS A 53 -9.74 -19.63 -9.65
N ALA A 54 -9.59 -20.88 -10.08
CA ALA A 54 -10.28 -21.99 -9.45
C ALA A 54 -9.77 -22.21 -8.03
N LEU A 55 -8.46 -22.17 -7.82
CA LEU A 55 -7.84 -22.27 -6.48
C LEU A 55 -8.34 -21.15 -5.56
N GLU A 56 -8.29 -19.88 -6.00
CA GLU A 56 -8.79 -18.74 -5.23
C GLU A 56 -10.22 -18.98 -4.72
N ARG A 57 -11.13 -19.39 -5.63
CA ARG A 57 -12.52 -19.63 -5.29
C ARG A 57 -12.70 -20.80 -4.31
N MET A 58 -11.93 -21.89 -4.52
CA MET A 58 -12.09 -23.12 -3.72
C MET A 58 -11.38 -23.02 -2.36
N MET A 59 -10.35 -22.18 -2.23
CA MET A 59 -9.68 -21.91 -0.96
C MET A 59 -10.57 -21.20 0.08
N LYS A 60 -11.79 -20.80 -0.28
CA LYS A 60 -12.83 -20.41 0.69
C LYS A 60 -13.30 -21.59 1.55
N ARG A 61 -13.16 -22.83 1.03
CA ARG A 61 -13.63 -24.06 1.70
C ARG A 61 -12.49 -24.99 2.07
N TYR A 62 -11.39 -24.98 1.30
CA TYR A 62 -10.27 -25.89 1.44
C TYR A 62 -9.00 -25.15 1.84
N ARG A 63 -8.27 -25.67 2.80
CA ARG A 63 -6.87 -25.25 3.03
C ARG A 63 -5.98 -25.69 1.86
N TRP A 64 -6.18 -26.93 1.43
CA TRP A 64 -5.56 -27.54 0.26
C TRP A 64 -6.66 -28.04 -0.65
N VAL A 65 -6.79 -27.48 -1.84
CA VAL A 65 -7.82 -27.85 -2.81
C VAL A 65 -7.50 -29.25 -3.36
N PRO A 66 -8.39 -30.25 -3.22
CA PRO A 66 -8.14 -31.58 -3.73
C PRO A 66 -7.95 -31.58 -5.26
N GLU A 67 -7.02 -32.43 -5.75
CA GLU A 67 -6.68 -32.49 -7.19
C GLU A 67 -7.92 -32.81 -8.05
N ASP A 68 -8.78 -33.76 -7.61
CA ASP A 68 -9.97 -34.15 -8.38
C ASP A 68 -11.01 -33.03 -8.45
N ASP A 69 -11.24 -32.33 -7.35
CA ASP A 69 -12.16 -31.19 -7.30
C ASP A 69 -11.64 -30.06 -8.20
N LEU A 70 -10.33 -29.76 -8.12
CA LEU A 70 -9.70 -28.77 -8.97
C LEU A 70 -9.83 -29.15 -10.44
N ARG A 71 -9.57 -30.43 -10.79
CA ARG A 71 -9.70 -30.94 -12.16
C ARG A 71 -11.11 -30.78 -12.70
N ALA A 72 -12.11 -31.14 -11.91
CA ALA A 72 -13.52 -30.98 -12.26
C ALA A 72 -13.87 -29.52 -12.50
N ALA A 73 -13.39 -28.61 -11.64
CA ALA A 73 -13.64 -27.17 -11.76
C ALA A 73 -13.00 -26.55 -13.00
N VAL A 74 -11.77 -26.97 -13.36
CA VAL A 74 -11.05 -26.38 -14.52
C VAL A 74 -11.29 -27.13 -15.83
N LYS A 75 -11.92 -28.30 -15.81
CA LYS A 75 -12.24 -29.12 -16.99
C LYS A 75 -11.01 -29.38 -17.88
N LEU A 76 -9.92 -29.81 -17.27
CA LEU A 76 -8.68 -30.19 -17.95
C LEU A 76 -8.48 -31.71 -17.86
N SER A 77 -7.78 -32.28 -18.86
CA SER A 77 -7.34 -33.66 -18.78
C SER A 77 -6.29 -33.84 -17.68
N PRO A 78 -6.16 -35.03 -17.07
CA PRO A 78 -5.17 -35.27 -16.03
C PRO A 78 -3.73 -34.91 -16.44
N PRO A 79 -3.23 -35.23 -17.64
CA PRO A 79 -1.89 -34.85 -18.08
C PRO A 79 -1.71 -33.33 -18.19
N GLU A 80 -2.70 -32.62 -18.75
CA GLU A 80 -2.65 -31.16 -18.91
C GLU A 80 -2.68 -30.45 -17.55
N LEU A 81 -3.58 -30.89 -16.62
CA LEU A 81 -3.61 -30.34 -15.27
C LEU A 81 -2.27 -30.51 -14.56
N LYS A 82 -1.70 -31.74 -14.60
CA LYS A 82 -0.42 -32.05 -13.96
C LYS A 82 0.70 -31.17 -14.52
N TYR A 83 0.75 -31.01 -15.86
CA TYR A 83 1.75 -30.17 -16.53
C TYR A 83 1.63 -28.69 -16.09
N ARG A 84 0.40 -28.14 -16.11
CA ARG A 84 0.18 -26.75 -15.73
C ARG A 84 0.43 -26.48 -14.25
N LEU A 85 0.01 -27.38 -13.37
CA LEU A 85 0.32 -27.30 -11.94
C LEU A 85 1.84 -27.38 -11.70
N GLY A 86 2.55 -28.23 -12.42
CA GLY A 86 4.02 -28.29 -12.36
C GLY A 86 4.67 -26.96 -12.70
N ASN A 87 4.21 -26.28 -13.75
CA ASN A 87 4.70 -24.96 -14.13
C ASN A 87 4.39 -23.90 -13.05
N LEU A 88 3.17 -23.89 -12.50
CA LEU A 88 2.77 -22.95 -11.46
C LEU A 88 3.56 -23.15 -10.15
N ILE A 89 3.84 -24.41 -9.80
CA ILE A 89 4.67 -24.73 -8.63
C ILE A 89 6.12 -24.31 -8.86
N HIS A 90 6.67 -24.58 -10.05
CA HIS A 90 8.05 -24.19 -10.40
C HIS A 90 8.25 -22.65 -10.36
N ARG A 91 7.19 -21.90 -10.62
CA ARG A 91 7.18 -20.42 -10.55
C ARG A 91 6.79 -19.88 -9.17
N ASP A 92 6.67 -20.72 -8.15
CA ASP A 92 6.24 -20.36 -6.79
C ASP A 92 4.89 -19.63 -6.72
N LEU A 93 3.99 -19.87 -7.67
CA LEU A 93 2.63 -19.30 -7.66
C LEU A 93 1.62 -20.18 -6.92
N VAL A 94 1.91 -21.47 -6.82
CA VAL A 94 1.09 -22.51 -6.19
C VAL A 94 1.98 -23.41 -5.34
N ARG A 95 1.49 -23.87 -4.21
CA ARG A 95 2.10 -24.93 -3.41
C ARG A 95 1.22 -26.15 -3.38
N SER A 96 1.83 -27.32 -3.19
CA SER A 96 1.14 -28.60 -3.01
C SER A 96 1.49 -29.23 -1.67
N ASP A 97 0.54 -29.99 -1.14
CA ASP A 97 0.75 -30.87 0.00
C ASP A 97 0.13 -32.23 -0.30
N SER A 98 0.63 -33.27 0.34
CA SER A 98 0.17 -34.65 0.16
C SER A 98 -0.53 -35.22 1.39
N VAL A 99 -0.65 -34.43 2.46
CA VAL A 99 -1.27 -34.83 3.73
C VAL A 99 -2.40 -33.89 4.09
N PRO A 100 -3.62 -34.41 4.37
CA PRO A 100 -4.08 -35.82 4.38
C PRO A 100 -4.38 -36.39 2.99
N TYR A 101 -4.35 -35.54 1.95
CA TYR A 101 -4.56 -35.87 0.54
C TYR A 101 -3.74 -34.95 -0.34
N LYS A 102 -3.57 -35.31 -1.59
CA LYS A 102 -2.89 -34.45 -2.55
C LYS A 102 -3.74 -33.24 -2.88
N GLY A 103 -3.26 -32.08 -2.49
CA GLY A 103 -3.96 -30.81 -2.66
C GLY A 103 -3.04 -29.65 -3.04
N TYR A 104 -3.65 -28.55 -3.45
CA TYR A 104 -2.97 -27.35 -3.96
C TYR A 104 -3.53 -26.10 -3.32
N ALA A 105 -2.68 -25.11 -3.14
CA ALA A 105 -3.08 -23.80 -2.62
C ALA A 105 -2.28 -22.68 -3.31
N LEU A 106 -2.93 -21.51 -3.48
CA LEU A 106 -2.24 -20.29 -3.88
C LEU A 106 -1.25 -19.85 -2.80
N VAL A 107 -0.18 -19.23 -3.23
CA VAL A 107 0.68 -18.40 -2.39
C VAL A 107 0.48 -16.92 -2.73
N PHE A 108 1.08 -16.00 -1.98
CA PHE A 108 0.93 -14.57 -2.26
C PHE A 108 1.29 -14.22 -3.71
N ALA A 109 2.40 -14.74 -4.24
CA ALA A 109 2.79 -14.48 -5.63
C ALA A 109 1.72 -14.93 -6.65
N GLY A 110 1.02 -16.04 -6.39
CA GLY A 110 -0.10 -16.47 -7.24
C GLY A 110 -1.32 -15.55 -7.15
N TYR A 111 -1.56 -14.98 -5.97
CA TYR A 111 -2.63 -14.01 -5.75
C TYR A 111 -2.31 -12.65 -6.39
N ASP A 112 -1.05 -12.20 -6.25
CA ASP A 112 -0.51 -11.02 -6.95
C ASP A 112 -0.67 -11.17 -8.46
N ALA A 113 -0.27 -12.34 -9.01
CA ALA A 113 -0.36 -12.62 -10.45
C ALA A 113 -1.79 -12.54 -10.97
N LEU A 114 -2.79 -13.03 -10.20
CA LEU A 114 -4.21 -12.89 -10.54
C LEU A 114 -4.64 -11.42 -10.55
N ALA A 115 -4.33 -10.67 -9.50
CA ALA A 115 -4.72 -9.27 -9.38
C ALA A 115 -4.13 -8.42 -10.52
N LEU A 116 -2.84 -8.58 -10.79
CA LEU A 116 -2.15 -7.82 -11.84
C LEU A 116 -2.58 -8.23 -13.25
N SER A 117 -2.84 -9.53 -13.49
CA SER A 117 -3.37 -10.01 -14.75
C SER A 117 -4.75 -9.41 -15.04
N ASP A 118 -5.63 -9.35 -14.04
CA ASP A 118 -6.97 -8.78 -14.21
C ASP A 118 -6.92 -7.25 -14.38
N LEU A 119 -6.05 -6.53 -13.65
CA LEU A 119 -5.84 -5.08 -13.82
C LEU A 119 -5.28 -4.76 -15.22
N ALA A 120 -4.34 -5.57 -15.72
CA ALA A 120 -3.83 -5.44 -17.08
C ALA A 120 -4.90 -5.76 -18.13
N GLY A 121 -5.72 -6.79 -17.91
CA GLY A 121 -6.84 -7.15 -18.76
C GLY A 121 -7.91 -6.04 -18.86
N LYS A 122 -8.17 -5.33 -17.77
CA LYS A 122 -9.02 -4.13 -17.71
C LYS A 122 -8.36 -2.89 -18.35
N LYS A 123 -7.08 -2.95 -18.68
CA LYS A 123 -6.25 -1.82 -19.13
C LYS A 123 -6.09 -0.72 -18.08
N THR A 124 -6.30 -1.01 -16.81
CA THR A 124 -6.01 -0.09 -15.71
C THR A 124 -4.51 0.17 -15.60
N ILE A 125 -3.72 -0.88 -15.83
CA ILE A 125 -2.26 -0.81 -15.93
C ILE A 125 -1.78 -1.45 -17.24
N SER A 126 -0.66 -0.97 -17.77
CA SER A 126 -0.01 -1.48 -18.99
C SER A 126 1.39 -2.03 -18.73
N ALA A 127 2.06 -1.58 -17.68
CA ALA A 127 3.38 -2.06 -17.28
C ALA A 127 3.54 -1.98 -15.76
N LEU A 128 4.31 -2.90 -15.20
CA LEU A 128 4.77 -2.89 -13.82
C LEU A 128 6.16 -2.25 -13.77
N GLY A 129 6.35 -1.29 -12.87
CA GLY A 129 7.61 -0.61 -12.61
C GLY A 129 8.36 -1.20 -11.42
N CYS A 130 9.23 -0.38 -10.82
CA CYS A 130 10.04 -0.77 -9.68
C CYS A 130 9.23 -0.83 -8.38
N MET A 131 9.68 -1.65 -7.43
CA MET A 131 9.21 -1.60 -6.06
C MET A 131 9.80 -0.35 -5.39
N VAL A 132 8.94 0.55 -4.92
CA VAL A 132 9.32 1.83 -4.31
C VAL A 132 9.20 1.84 -2.80
N GLY A 133 8.51 0.86 -2.22
CA GLY A 133 8.35 0.76 -0.78
C GLY A 133 7.93 -0.62 -0.31
N VAL A 134 8.32 -0.93 0.92
CA VAL A 134 7.92 -2.16 1.61
C VAL A 134 7.54 -1.80 3.04
N GLY A 135 6.26 -1.99 3.36
CA GLY A 135 5.72 -1.83 4.70
C GLY A 135 5.70 -3.16 5.48
N LYS A 136 5.12 -3.11 6.68
CA LYS A 136 4.87 -4.29 7.50
C LYS A 136 3.90 -5.27 6.80
N GLU A 137 2.85 -4.74 6.23
CA GLU A 137 1.71 -5.48 5.66
C GLU A 137 1.37 -5.03 4.24
N SER A 138 2.29 -4.34 3.55
CA SER A 138 2.10 -3.92 2.15
C SER A 138 3.42 -3.82 1.38
N GLU A 139 3.31 -3.96 0.07
CA GLU A 139 4.37 -3.68 -0.90
C GLU A 139 3.85 -2.64 -1.89
N ILE A 140 4.70 -1.67 -2.21
CA ILE A 140 4.36 -0.54 -3.07
C ILE A 140 5.19 -0.61 -4.34
N TYR A 141 4.52 -0.58 -5.49
CA TYR A 141 5.14 -0.57 -6.80
C TYR A 141 4.70 0.64 -7.61
N GLU A 142 5.58 1.14 -8.45
CA GLU A 142 5.16 1.98 -9.57
C GLU A 142 4.55 1.12 -10.66
N ALA A 143 3.63 1.70 -11.43
CA ALA A 143 3.09 1.10 -12.64
C ALA A 143 2.73 2.17 -13.65
N LEU A 144 2.57 1.78 -14.91
CA LEU A 144 2.10 2.64 -15.97
C LEU A 144 0.62 2.36 -16.23
N GLY A 145 -0.22 3.38 -16.03
CA GLY A 145 -1.62 3.44 -16.44
C GLY A 145 -1.82 4.55 -17.47
N PHE A 146 -2.73 5.51 -17.22
CA PHE A 146 -2.79 6.78 -18.00
C PHE A 146 -1.65 7.75 -17.68
N GLY A 147 -0.72 7.36 -16.87
CA GLY A 147 0.47 8.03 -16.39
C GLY A 147 1.11 7.11 -15.37
N ILE A 148 2.05 7.65 -14.56
CA ILE A 148 2.62 6.89 -13.45
C ILE A 148 1.53 6.76 -12.37
N VAL A 149 1.28 5.52 -11.94
CA VAL A 149 0.37 5.19 -10.85
C VAL A 149 1.10 4.34 -9.81
N ILE A 150 0.55 4.28 -8.61
CA ILE A 150 1.05 3.45 -7.51
C ILE A 150 0.13 2.25 -7.34
N LEU A 151 0.74 1.08 -7.23
CA LEU A 151 0.09 -0.15 -6.81
C LEU A 151 0.46 -0.43 -5.35
N LYS A 152 -0.53 -0.50 -4.48
CA LYS A 152 -0.36 -0.94 -3.09
C LYS A 152 -0.93 -2.34 -2.95
N LEU A 153 -0.06 -3.30 -2.70
CA LEU A 153 -0.40 -4.70 -2.49
C LEU A 153 -0.48 -4.96 -1.00
N HIS A 154 -1.67 -5.22 -0.48
CA HIS A 154 -1.86 -5.59 0.92
C HIS A 154 -1.44 -7.02 1.16
N LYS A 155 -0.58 -7.26 2.16
CA LYS A 155 -0.01 -8.57 2.50
C LYS A 155 -0.13 -8.85 3.99
N VAL A 156 -1.38 -8.80 4.47
CA VAL A 156 -1.71 -9.00 5.89
C VAL A 156 -1.23 -10.38 6.35
N GLY A 157 -0.44 -10.39 7.41
CA GLY A 157 0.07 -11.63 8.02
C GLY A 157 1.28 -12.27 7.33
N GLN A 158 1.80 -11.72 6.24
CA GLN A 158 2.97 -12.30 5.57
C GLN A 158 4.23 -12.30 6.48
N ARG A 159 4.41 -11.26 7.29
CA ARG A 159 5.57 -11.08 8.18
C ARG A 159 5.28 -11.34 9.66
N SER A 160 4.03 -11.48 10.04
CA SER A 160 3.59 -11.53 11.43
C SER A 160 2.81 -12.80 11.78
N PHE A 161 3.26 -13.99 11.37
CA PHE A 161 2.67 -15.26 11.83
C PHE A 161 2.63 -15.38 13.36
N GLN A 162 3.44 -14.62 14.08
CA GLN A 162 3.43 -14.60 15.55
C GLN A 162 2.36 -13.68 16.14
N THR A 163 1.97 -12.60 15.47
CA THR A 163 0.99 -11.62 15.96
C THR A 163 -0.46 -12.02 15.64
N LEU A 164 -0.68 -12.86 14.63
CA LEU A 164 -2.01 -13.34 14.24
C LEU A 164 -2.71 -14.20 15.30
N LYS A 165 -1.98 -14.73 16.28
CA LYS A 165 -2.58 -15.45 17.41
C LYS A 165 -3.34 -14.53 18.37
N THR A 166 -3.05 -13.24 18.39
CA THR A 166 -3.61 -12.27 19.35
C THR A 166 -4.81 -11.48 18.78
N ASN A 167 -4.94 -11.34 17.46
CA ASN A 167 -6.02 -10.58 16.82
C ASN A 167 -7.10 -11.50 16.20
N ARG A 168 -7.59 -12.49 16.97
CA ARG A 168 -8.67 -13.39 16.55
C ARG A 168 -10.04 -12.72 16.37
N GLU A 169 -10.21 -11.46 16.77
CA GLU A 169 -11.51 -10.78 16.75
C GLU A 169 -11.96 -10.33 15.35
N TYR A 170 -11.07 -10.30 14.36
CA TYR A 170 -11.41 -9.86 12.98
C TYR A 170 -11.59 -10.98 11.97
N MET A 171 -11.58 -12.24 12.40
CA MET A 171 -11.78 -13.37 11.49
C MET A 171 -13.20 -13.94 11.66
N PRO A 172 -14.10 -13.76 10.69
CA PRO A 172 -15.36 -14.47 10.70
C PRO A 172 -15.11 -15.94 10.36
N GLY A 173 -15.29 -16.81 11.36
CA GLY A 173 -15.47 -18.23 11.16
C GLY A 173 -14.25 -19.01 10.66
N GLU A 174 -14.27 -20.31 10.90
CA GLU A 174 -13.28 -21.36 10.59
C GLU A 174 -12.91 -21.48 9.08
N GLY A 175 -12.44 -20.41 8.45
CA GLY A 175 -12.02 -20.38 7.04
C GLY A 175 -10.54 -20.75 6.87
N HIS A 176 -10.25 -21.64 5.94
CA HIS A 176 -8.94 -22.26 5.74
C HIS A 176 -7.88 -21.36 5.03
N CYS A 177 -8.19 -20.11 4.68
CA CYS A 177 -7.23 -19.20 4.06
C CYS A 177 -7.41 -17.75 4.51
N PRO A 178 -7.14 -17.46 5.78
CA PRO A 178 -7.43 -16.15 6.39
C PRO A 178 -6.66 -14.99 5.74
N TRP A 179 -5.43 -15.23 5.28
CA TRP A 179 -4.56 -14.18 4.77
C TRP A 179 -5.01 -13.57 3.42
N ILE A 180 -5.53 -14.37 2.48
CA ILE A 180 -6.09 -13.88 1.21
C ILE A 180 -7.26 -12.92 1.49
N PHE A 181 -8.19 -13.35 2.36
CA PHE A 181 -9.38 -12.56 2.66
C PHE A 181 -9.05 -11.36 3.54
N ALA A 182 -8.15 -11.50 4.51
CA ALA A 182 -7.69 -10.39 5.33
C ALA A 182 -7.02 -9.31 4.47
N SER A 183 -6.17 -9.71 3.53
CA SER A 183 -5.49 -8.78 2.62
C SER A 183 -6.49 -8.08 1.68
N ALA A 184 -7.44 -8.81 1.10
CA ALA A 184 -8.48 -8.22 0.26
C ALA A 184 -9.38 -7.25 1.06
N LYS A 185 -9.81 -7.65 2.27
CA LYS A 185 -10.62 -6.79 3.13
C LYS A 185 -9.88 -5.53 3.57
N SER A 186 -8.58 -5.65 3.88
CA SER A 186 -7.73 -4.48 4.19
C SER A 186 -7.67 -3.50 3.02
N ALA A 187 -7.48 -4.02 1.79
CA ALA A 187 -7.50 -3.20 0.58
C ALA A 187 -8.88 -2.56 0.32
N GLU A 188 -9.97 -3.31 0.48
CA GLU A 188 -11.33 -2.78 0.34
C GLU A 188 -11.59 -1.63 1.31
N ARG A 189 -11.24 -1.78 2.60
CA ARG A 189 -11.41 -0.74 3.61
C ARG A 189 -10.62 0.52 3.28
N GLU A 190 -9.35 0.38 2.90
CA GLU A 190 -8.54 1.54 2.50
C GLU A 190 -9.11 2.20 1.24
N TYR A 191 -9.51 1.42 0.24
CA TYR A 191 -10.10 1.95 -0.98
C TYR A 191 -11.42 2.70 -0.74
N GLU A 192 -12.27 2.20 0.16
CA GLU A 192 -13.49 2.88 0.61
C GLU A 192 -13.18 4.25 1.25
N ALA A 193 -12.20 4.29 2.16
CA ALA A 193 -11.76 5.54 2.77
C ALA A 193 -11.24 6.53 1.73
N LEU A 194 -10.33 6.09 0.86
CA LEU A 194 -9.78 6.95 -0.19
C LEU A 194 -10.87 7.50 -1.10
N LYS A 195 -11.87 6.71 -1.48
CA LYS A 195 -13.01 7.18 -2.29
C LYS A 195 -13.85 8.23 -1.57
N ALA A 196 -14.13 8.04 -0.29
CA ALA A 196 -14.97 8.95 0.48
C ALA A 196 -14.26 10.27 0.80
N LEU A 197 -12.93 10.23 0.97
CA LEU A 197 -12.08 11.37 1.30
C LEU A 197 -11.60 12.13 0.06
N ASN A 198 -11.58 11.51 -1.11
CA ASN A 198 -11.11 12.13 -2.35
C ASN A 198 -11.85 13.45 -2.64
N GLY A 199 -11.08 14.52 -2.88
CA GLY A 199 -11.60 15.86 -3.12
C GLY A 199 -12.04 16.63 -1.84
N LYS A 200 -11.90 16.02 -0.65
CA LYS A 200 -12.19 16.67 0.66
C LYS A 200 -10.93 16.75 1.50
N VAL A 201 -10.14 15.72 1.49
CA VAL A 201 -8.90 15.53 2.24
C VAL A 201 -7.77 15.26 1.24
N SER A 202 -6.59 15.73 1.53
CA SER A 202 -5.39 15.45 0.74
C SER A 202 -4.97 13.98 0.96
N VAL A 203 -5.44 13.11 0.08
CA VAL A 203 -5.16 11.66 0.05
C VAL A 203 -4.77 11.23 -1.37
N PRO A 204 -4.11 10.08 -1.56
CA PRO A 204 -3.92 9.51 -2.90
C PRO A 204 -5.26 9.30 -3.60
N VAL A 205 -5.36 9.71 -4.87
CA VAL A 205 -6.60 9.54 -5.66
C VAL A 205 -6.79 8.07 -5.99
N PRO A 206 -7.86 7.41 -5.54
CA PRO A 206 -8.12 6.00 -5.86
C PRO A 206 -8.55 5.86 -7.33
N ILE A 207 -7.93 4.92 -8.04
CA ILE A 207 -8.18 4.68 -9.49
C ILE A 207 -8.95 3.38 -9.69
N ASP A 208 -8.46 2.26 -9.17
CA ASP A 208 -9.09 0.94 -9.27
C ASP A 208 -8.67 0.07 -8.09
N ILE A 209 -9.41 -1.01 -7.89
CA ILE A 209 -9.06 -2.05 -6.93
C ILE A 209 -9.29 -3.42 -7.56
N ASN A 210 -8.36 -4.34 -7.31
CA ASN A 210 -8.53 -5.75 -7.65
C ASN A 210 -7.97 -6.61 -6.52
N ARG A 211 -8.84 -7.35 -5.84
CA ARG A 211 -8.47 -8.17 -4.68
C ARG A 211 -7.78 -7.34 -3.60
N HIS A 212 -6.52 -7.67 -3.33
CA HIS A 212 -5.67 -7.03 -2.34
C HIS A 212 -4.78 -5.92 -2.91
N VAL A 213 -4.99 -5.52 -4.17
CA VAL A 213 -4.21 -4.50 -4.87
C VAL A 213 -5.06 -3.27 -5.12
N ILE A 214 -4.61 -2.13 -4.59
CA ILE A 214 -5.19 -0.81 -4.88
C ILE A 214 -4.30 -0.13 -5.93
N VAL A 215 -4.94 0.47 -6.94
CA VAL A 215 -4.31 1.38 -7.90
C VAL A 215 -4.70 2.80 -7.52
N MET A 216 -3.70 3.65 -7.30
CA MET A 216 -3.92 5.04 -6.88
C MET A 216 -2.91 5.99 -7.53
N SER A 217 -3.16 7.30 -7.43
CA SER A 217 -2.21 8.32 -7.88
C SER A 217 -0.92 8.28 -7.06
N GLN A 218 0.17 8.67 -7.70
CA GLN A 218 1.38 9.01 -6.96
C GLN A 218 1.16 10.29 -6.17
N VAL A 219 1.65 10.31 -4.92
CA VAL A 219 1.70 11.50 -4.06
C VAL A 219 3.10 12.09 -4.18
N PRO A 220 3.24 13.40 -4.39
CA PRO A 220 4.56 14.05 -4.41
C PRO A 220 5.21 14.09 -3.03
N GLY A 221 6.53 14.30 -3.00
CA GLY A 221 7.30 14.40 -1.76
C GLY A 221 7.70 13.06 -1.15
N ALA A 222 7.87 13.05 0.17
CA ALA A 222 8.33 11.90 0.94
C ALA A 222 7.57 11.79 2.26
N ASN A 223 7.68 10.62 2.93
CA ASN A 223 7.14 10.46 4.28
C ASN A 223 7.77 11.50 5.23
N LEU A 224 6.96 12.05 6.12
CA LEU A 224 7.34 13.10 7.06
C LEU A 224 8.59 12.76 7.89
N ILE A 225 8.77 11.49 8.24
CA ILE A 225 9.97 11.00 8.94
C ILE A 225 11.27 11.31 8.21
N ARG A 226 11.23 11.32 6.85
CA ARG A 226 12.39 11.54 5.98
C ARG A 226 12.63 13.01 5.62
N CYS A 227 11.65 13.87 5.89
CA CYS A 227 11.72 15.29 5.57
C CYS A 227 12.44 16.07 6.68
N VAL A 228 13.13 17.13 6.29
CA VAL A 228 13.57 18.21 7.18
C VAL A 228 12.70 19.40 6.84
N LEU A 229 11.90 19.85 7.78
CA LEU A 229 10.94 20.94 7.58
C LEU A 229 11.61 22.29 7.87
N GLU A 230 11.41 23.26 7.00
CA GLU A 230 11.84 24.65 7.24
C GLU A 230 10.88 25.34 8.23
N ASP A 231 9.59 25.06 8.12
CA ASP A 231 8.53 25.58 9.00
C ASP A 231 7.69 24.42 9.56
N PRO A 232 8.11 23.82 10.69
CA PRO A 232 7.37 22.73 11.33
C PRO A 232 5.96 23.14 11.78
N ASP A 233 5.75 24.39 12.22
CA ASP A 233 4.47 24.85 12.71
C ASP A 233 3.42 24.92 11.60
N THR A 234 3.79 25.37 10.42
CA THR A 234 2.90 25.38 9.26
C THR A 234 2.51 23.98 8.83
N ILE A 235 3.46 23.06 8.78
CA ILE A 235 3.17 21.63 8.41
C ILE A 235 2.31 20.97 9.48
N TYR A 236 2.56 21.20 10.76
CA TYR A 236 1.72 20.69 11.85
C TYR A 236 0.26 21.16 11.72
N ARG A 237 0.03 22.46 11.47
CA ARG A 237 -1.31 23.00 11.25
C ARG A 237 -2.02 22.38 10.06
N GLN A 238 -1.30 22.20 8.93
CA GLN A 238 -1.85 21.52 7.76
C GLN A 238 -2.25 20.07 8.08
N ILE A 239 -1.46 19.35 8.88
CA ILE A 239 -1.82 18.00 9.34
C ILE A 239 -3.13 18.04 10.12
N LEU A 240 -3.27 18.98 11.08
CA LEU A 240 -4.51 19.14 11.85
C LEU A 240 -5.71 19.48 10.96
N ASP A 241 -5.52 20.37 9.97
CA ASP A 241 -6.56 20.73 8.99
C ASP A 241 -7.04 19.51 8.20
N GLU A 242 -6.12 18.66 7.71
CA GLU A 242 -6.48 17.44 6.99
C GLU A 242 -7.16 16.40 7.89
N VAL A 243 -6.71 16.27 9.14
CA VAL A 243 -7.36 15.40 10.15
C VAL A 243 -8.77 15.90 10.49
N GLN A 244 -8.97 17.21 10.64
CA GLN A 244 -10.30 17.82 10.87
C GLN A 244 -11.24 17.54 9.70
N LYS A 245 -10.79 17.74 8.46
CA LYS A 245 -11.57 17.42 7.26
C LYS A 245 -11.94 15.93 7.20
N ALA A 246 -11.01 15.04 7.56
CA ALA A 246 -11.29 13.62 7.63
C ALA A 246 -12.32 13.28 8.69
N TYR A 247 -12.19 13.87 9.90
CA TYR A 247 -13.15 13.71 10.99
C TYR A 247 -14.55 14.19 10.60
N ALA A 248 -14.65 15.36 9.98
CA ALA A 248 -15.90 15.91 9.47
C ALA A 248 -16.52 15.06 8.35
N ALA A 249 -15.68 14.36 7.56
CA ALA A 249 -16.13 13.40 6.56
C ALA A 249 -16.54 12.04 7.15
N GLY A 250 -16.38 11.83 8.46
CA GLY A 250 -16.76 10.60 9.16
C GLY A 250 -15.65 9.58 9.31
N PHE A 251 -14.38 9.98 9.24
CA PHE A 251 -13.22 9.10 9.30
C PHE A 251 -12.20 9.55 10.35
N ILE A 252 -11.77 8.63 11.20
CA ILE A 252 -10.59 8.72 12.06
C ILE A 252 -9.58 7.74 11.51
N HIS A 253 -8.31 8.14 11.38
CA HIS A 253 -7.27 7.34 10.70
C HIS A 253 -7.01 5.99 11.37
N GLY A 254 -6.80 6.00 12.67
CA GLY A 254 -6.58 4.81 13.49
C GLY A 254 -5.16 4.25 13.48
N ASP A 255 -4.25 4.87 12.73
CA ASP A 255 -2.81 4.56 12.70
C ASP A 255 -2.00 5.76 12.18
N LEU A 256 -2.41 6.99 12.56
CA LEU A 256 -1.72 8.19 12.10
C LEU A 256 -0.36 8.32 12.81
N SER A 257 0.67 8.54 12.00
CA SER A 257 2.06 8.73 12.46
C SER A 257 2.89 9.39 11.37
N GLU A 258 4.13 9.76 11.70
CA GLU A 258 5.10 10.31 10.75
C GLU A 258 5.41 9.42 9.55
N TYR A 259 5.04 8.15 9.61
CA TYR A 259 5.17 7.20 8.49
C TYR A 259 3.99 7.26 7.53
N ASN A 260 2.81 7.66 8.01
CA ASN A 260 1.56 7.70 7.26
C ASN A 260 1.17 9.13 6.84
N ILE A 261 2.12 10.06 6.93
CA ILE A 261 2.01 11.43 6.44
C ILE A 261 3.11 11.64 5.40
N MET A 262 2.75 12.16 4.24
CA MET A 262 3.68 12.59 3.20
C MET A 262 3.64 14.10 3.04
N THR A 263 4.77 14.70 2.67
CA THR A 263 4.84 16.12 2.33
C THR A 263 5.94 16.40 1.30
N ASP A 264 5.73 17.40 0.48
CA ASP A 264 6.72 17.99 -0.41
C ASP A 264 7.37 19.26 0.16
N GLY A 265 6.99 19.62 1.40
CA GLY A 265 7.40 20.84 2.10
C GLY A 265 6.36 21.94 2.07
N GLU A 266 5.39 21.88 1.15
CA GLU A 266 4.31 22.87 1.00
C GLU A 266 2.94 22.28 1.31
N THR A 267 2.72 21.05 0.93
CA THR A 267 1.44 20.32 1.06
C THR A 267 1.62 19.05 1.86
N VAL A 268 0.56 18.66 2.56
CA VAL A 268 0.50 17.41 3.35
C VAL A 268 -0.50 16.45 2.73
N TRP A 269 -0.18 15.17 2.71
CA TRP A 269 -1.09 14.08 2.34
C TRP A 269 -1.13 13.02 3.44
N LEU A 270 -2.33 12.55 3.78
CA LEU A 270 -2.54 11.44 4.69
C LEU A 270 -2.69 10.15 3.88
N ILE A 271 -1.87 9.15 4.18
CA ILE A 271 -1.80 7.87 3.45
C ILE A 271 -2.02 6.70 4.40
N ASP A 272 -2.35 5.52 3.87
CA ASP A 272 -2.46 4.26 4.62
C ASP A 272 -3.66 4.18 5.58
N TRP A 273 -4.87 4.08 5.01
CA TRP A 273 -6.16 4.14 5.70
C TRP A 273 -6.84 2.80 6.06
N PRO A 274 -6.21 1.61 6.10
CA PRO A 274 -6.96 0.36 6.35
C PRO A 274 -7.52 0.24 7.76
N GLN A 275 -7.00 1.01 8.72
CA GLN A 275 -7.37 0.97 10.15
C GLN A 275 -8.48 1.95 10.53
N TRP A 276 -9.00 2.75 9.58
CA TRP A 276 -9.96 3.80 9.88
C TRP A 276 -11.19 3.33 10.65
N ILE A 277 -11.73 4.19 11.52
CA ILE A 277 -12.97 4.00 12.22
C ILE A 277 -13.86 5.24 12.09
N PRO A 278 -15.20 5.11 12.19
CA PRO A 278 -16.08 6.28 12.20
C PRO A 278 -16.03 6.99 13.57
N PRO A 279 -16.30 8.32 13.63
CA PRO A 279 -16.41 9.06 14.88
C PRO A 279 -17.49 8.55 15.85
N THR A 280 -18.43 7.76 15.33
CA THR A 280 -19.48 7.11 16.15
C THR A 280 -19.04 5.81 16.81
N HIS A 281 -17.80 5.35 16.54
CA HIS A 281 -17.26 4.14 17.13
C HIS A 281 -17.04 4.33 18.65
N GLN A 282 -17.28 3.29 19.45
CA GLN A 282 -17.14 3.35 20.91
C GLN A 282 -15.76 3.81 21.40
N ASN A 283 -14.71 3.55 20.64
CA ASN A 283 -13.32 3.91 20.95
C ASN A 283 -12.83 5.14 20.15
N ALA A 284 -13.74 5.90 19.51
CA ALA A 284 -13.37 6.98 18.60
C ALA A 284 -12.49 8.04 19.27
N ASP A 285 -12.84 8.49 20.47
CA ASP A 285 -12.06 9.49 21.20
C ASP A 285 -10.66 8.99 21.54
N ALA A 286 -10.54 7.76 22.04
CA ALA A 286 -9.24 7.17 22.39
C ALA A 286 -8.34 7.00 21.16
N VAL A 287 -8.91 6.59 20.01
CA VAL A 287 -8.16 6.40 18.77
C VAL A 287 -7.73 7.75 18.18
N LEU A 288 -8.60 8.76 18.15
CA LEU A 288 -8.26 10.10 17.69
C LEU A 288 -7.14 10.71 18.54
N ARG A 289 -7.24 10.60 19.88
CA ARG A 289 -6.21 11.08 20.80
C ARG A 289 -4.87 10.40 20.54
N HIS A 290 -4.87 9.09 20.33
CA HIS A 290 -3.66 8.35 20.02
C HIS A 290 -3.02 8.79 18.70
N ASP A 291 -3.83 8.98 17.65
CA ASP A 291 -3.38 9.49 16.35
C ASP A 291 -2.71 10.88 16.51
N LEU A 292 -3.35 11.80 17.23
CA LEU A 292 -2.81 13.15 17.46
C LEU A 292 -1.58 13.14 18.36
N GLU A 293 -1.55 12.31 19.40
CA GLU A 293 -0.42 12.16 20.32
C GLU A 293 0.85 11.64 19.57
N ASN A 294 0.68 10.71 18.61
CA ASN A 294 1.79 10.24 17.79
C ASN A 294 2.41 11.40 16.99
N VAL A 295 1.56 12.23 16.36
CA VAL A 295 2.02 13.39 15.59
C VAL A 295 2.71 14.41 16.51
N ILE A 296 2.09 14.80 17.62
CA ILE A 296 2.65 15.75 18.60
C ILE A 296 4.01 15.25 19.12
N THR A 297 4.09 13.98 19.51
CA THR A 297 5.31 13.35 20.00
C THR A 297 6.43 13.38 18.96
N TYR A 298 6.13 13.14 17.69
CA TYR A 298 7.11 13.24 16.61
C TYR A 298 7.65 14.67 16.49
N PHE A 299 6.79 15.68 16.45
CA PHE A 299 7.21 17.07 16.33
C PHE A 299 8.00 17.54 17.56
N ALA A 300 7.58 17.15 18.77
CA ALA A 300 8.30 17.47 20.00
C ALA A 300 9.72 16.87 19.99
N LYS A 301 9.89 15.62 19.58
CA LYS A 301 11.20 14.97 19.53
C LYS A 301 12.12 15.53 18.45
N LYS A 302 11.59 15.85 17.26
CA LYS A 302 12.40 16.25 16.11
C LYS A 302 12.67 17.74 16.05
N TYR A 303 11.67 18.56 16.42
CA TYR A 303 11.70 20.02 16.28
C TYR A 303 11.60 20.77 17.60
N GLN A 304 11.55 20.06 18.76
CA GLN A 304 11.46 20.64 20.11
C GLN A 304 10.22 21.54 20.30
N THR A 305 9.12 21.23 19.61
CA THR A 305 7.86 21.91 19.73
C THR A 305 7.12 21.47 20.99
N ASN A 306 6.15 22.28 21.46
CA ASN A 306 5.32 21.97 22.60
C ASN A 306 3.85 22.22 22.26
N TYR A 307 3.25 21.32 21.47
CA TYR A 307 1.84 21.37 21.11
C TYR A 307 0.99 20.67 22.19
N ASP A 308 -0.18 21.25 22.47
CA ASP A 308 -1.13 20.69 23.45
C ASP A 308 -2.09 19.71 22.79
N LEU A 309 -2.28 18.54 23.40
CA LEU A 309 -3.18 17.50 22.88
C LEU A 309 -4.64 17.90 22.96
N GLU A 310 -5.08 18.56 24.06
CA GLU A 310 -6.46 18.95 24.23
C GLU A 310 -6.84 20.05 23.23
N GLU A 311 -5.95 20.98 22.95
CA GLU A 311 -6.14 21.99 21.90
C GLU A 311 -6.25 21.33 20.52
N ALA A 312 -5.41 20.35 20.21
CA ALA A 312 -5.46 19.60 18.96
C ALA A 312 -6.77 18.81 18.80
N VAL A 313 -7.22 18.12 19.86
CA VAL A 313 -8.50 17.41 19.87
C VAL A 313 -9.66 18.37 19.70
N ALA A 314 -9.66 19.48 20.45
CA ALA A 314 -10.70 20.51 20.36
C ALA A 314 -10.76 21.13 18.95
N PHE A 315 -9.59 21.34 18.30
CA PHE A 315 -9.53 21.84 16.93
C PHE A 315 -10.14 20.85 15.93
N VAL A 316 -9.74 19.59 15.98
CA VAL A 316 -10.18 18.55 15.05
C VAL A 316 -11.67 18.23 15.20
N THR A 317 -12.19 18.22 16.42
CA THR A 317 -13.60 17.86 16.69
C THR A 317 -14.57 19.05 16.58
N LYS A 318 -14.05 20.25 16.31
CA LYS A 318 -14.88 21.45 16.13
C LYS A 318 -15.75 21.27 14.88
N PRO A 319 -17.09 21.50 15.00
CA PRO A 319 -18.02 21.36 13.89
C PRO A 319 -17.82 22.39 12.77
#